data_c6fa55b8052e4c6983fbcbcdf02c728c
#
_entry.id   c6fa55b8052e4c6983fbcbcdf02c728c
#
_cell.length_a   1.000
_cell.length_b   1.000
_cell.length_c   1.000
_cell.angle_alpha   90.00
_cell.angle_beta   90.00
_cell.angle_gamma   90.00
#
_symmetry.space_group_name_H-M   'P 1'
#
loop_
_entity.id
_entity.type
_entity.pdbx_description
1 polymer ?
#
loop_
_entity_poly.entity_id
_entity_poly.type
_entity_poly.pdbx_seq_one_letter_code
_entity_poly.pdbx_strand_id
1 'polypeptide(L)'
;MSAFRFLGLMVLLLLFSACGENSAVETPTDTVNTSKDEETQEVVKEESKTPIEEKIELKNFFMRDGAVASYLGEGNEYASYQARTQWHNDDTVSIYEDNGGTTVIRTYRITEGSIDLIKEQGEFYEQFNPTNDDLKSLPTLSTFLKLPLEKGTTFDEWTLVNVDQMLETPFETFDGVIVLEKTDDSGAIQRKYLVEGFGEVKREFLMKENDAEFIVTSTLETVE
;
A
#
# COMPACT_ATOMS: atom_id res chain seq x y z
N MET A 1 -24.10 11.57 50.22
CA MET A 1 -23.04 11.48 51.24
C MET A 1 -21.97 10.60 50.61
N SER A 2 -20.81 10.97 50.26
CA SER A 2 -19.81 11.88 50.71
C SER A 2 -18.94 12.29 49.51
N ALA A 3 -18.63 13.56 49.41
CA ALA A 3 -17.69 14.12 48.47
C ALA A 3 -16.25 13.85 48.93
N PHE A 4 -15.30 13.64 47.98
CA PHE A 4 -13.89 13.91 48.22
C PHE A 4 -13.27 14.59 47.00
N ARG A 5 -12.99 15.87 47.20
CA ARG A 5 -12.17 16.73 46.35
C ARG A 5 -10.70 16.48 46.67
N PHE A 6 -9.85 16.35 45.67
CA PHE A 6 -8.46 16.77 45.84
C PHE A 6 -7.97 17.50 44.59
N LEU A 7 -7.61 18.72 44.87
CA LEU A 7 -6.99 19.76 44.04
C LEU A 7 -5.47 19.55 44.14
N GLY A 8 -4.75 19.57 43.05
CA GLY A 8 -3.30 19.53 43.06
C GLY A 8 -2.73 20.15 41.78
N LEU A 9 -2.61 21.46 41.81
CA LEU A 9 -1.92 22.33 40.85
C LEU A 9 -0.41 22.24 41.09
N MET A 10 0.40 21.91 40.06
CA MET A 10 1.83 22.29 40.12
C MET A 10 2.35 22.65 38.72
N VAL A 11 2.49 23.94 38.52
CA VAL A 11 3.19 24.61 37.42
C VAL A 11 4.69 24.55 37.68
N LEU A 12 5.48 24.12 36.69
CA LEU A 12 6.90 24.38 36.67
C LEU A 12 7.36 24.81 35.26
N LEU A 13 7.49 26.16 35.11
CA LEU A 13 8.20 26.81 34.02
C LEU A 13 9.71 26.74 34.28
N LEU A 14 10.46 26.30 33.28
CA LEU A 14 11.89 26.61 33.18
C LEU A 14 12.21 27.10 31.77
N LEU A 15 12.46 28.41 31.70
CA LEU A 15 13.06 29.14 30.60
C LEU A 15 14.60 28.96 30.66
N PHE A 16 15.23 28.59 29.57
CA PHE A 16 16.63 28.87 29.35
C PHE A 16 16.82 29.55 27.99
N SER A 17 17.09 30.85 28.08
CA SER A 17 17.71 31.63 27.01
C SER A 17 19.23 31.49 27.14
N ALA A 18 19.92 31.36 26.02
CA ALA A 18 21.31 31.77 25.91
C ALA A 18 21.58 32.23 24.48
N CYS A 19 21.77 33.55 24.36
CA CYS A 19 22.40 34.24 23.25
C CYS A 19 23.93 33.99 23.30
N GLY A 20 24.59 33.99 22.16
CA GLY A 20 26.04 34.06 22.02
C GLY A 20 26.40 34.62 20.65
N GLU A 21 27.03 35.78 20.72
CA GLU A 21 27.27 36.84 19.73
C GLU A 21 28.49 36.61 18.85
N ASN A 22 28.41 37.16 17.64
CA ASN A 22 29.40 37.77 16.73
C ASN A 22 30.90 37.63 16.96
N SER A 23 31.64 37.36 15.87
CA SER A 23 32.78 38.26 15.52
C SER A 23 33.14 38.16 14.04
N ALA A 24 33.05 39.27 13.36
CA ALA A 24 33.65 39.56 12.06
C ALA A 24 35.07 40.10 12.27
N VAL A 25 36.01 39.75 11.40
CA VAL A 25 37.22 40.54 11.10
C VAL A 25 37.74 40.20 9.69
N GLU A 26 37.57 41.15 8.82
CA GLU A 26 38.44 41.87 7.88
C GLU A 26 39.38 41.13 6.94
N THR A 27 39.26 41.54 5.68
CA THR A 27 40.15 41.47 4.51
C THR A 27 41.46 42.28 4.74
N PRO A 28 42.55 41.96 4.02
CA PRO A 28 42.97 42.95 3.04
C PRO A 28 43.40 42.36 1.65
N THR A 29 43.17 43.22 0.70
CA THR A 29 43.60 43.36 -0.66
C THR A 29 45.16 43.30 -0.85
N ASP A 30 45.65 42.68 -1.92
CA ASP A 30 46.48 43.31 -2.93
C ASP A 30 46.88 42.35 -4.09
N THR A 31 46.50 42.75 -5.25
CA THR A 31 47.20 43.17 -6.50
C THR A 31 48.03 42.14 -7.32
N VAL A 32 47.53 41.97 -8.55
CA VAL A 32 48.20 41.98 -9.88
C VAL A 32 49.24 40.90 -10.21
N ASN A 33 48.98 40.04 -11.20
CA ASN A 33 49.47 40.19 -12.60
C ASN A 33 49.06 39.01 -13.53
N THR A 34 48.59 39.40 -14.65
CA THR A 34 48.50 38.88 -16.01
C THR A 34 49.35 37.63 -16.36
N SER A 35 48.73 36.60 -16.91
CA SER A 35 49.13 35.98 -18.18
C SER A 35 47.99 35.18 -18.81
N LYS A 36 47.80 35.41 -20.08
CA LYS A 36 46.96 34.76 -21.04
C LYS A 36 47.37 33.32 -21.22
N ASP A 37 46.45 32.39 -21.12
CA ASP A 37 46.43 31.18 -21.97
C ASP A 37 44.97 30.83 -22.25
N GLU A 38 44.65 30.77 -23.51
CA GLU A 38 43.38 30.33 -24.06
C GLU A 38 43.30 28.83 -23.91
N GLU A 39 42.46 28.34 -23.01
CA GLU A 39 42.05 26.95 -22.97
C GLU A 39 40.58 26.84 -23.30
N THR A 40 40.34 26.21 -24.42
CA THR A 40 39.05 25.90 -25.03
C THR A 40 38.22 25.12 -24.02
N GLN A 41 37.21 25.73 -23.44
CA GLN A 41 36.17 25.03 -22.66
C GLN A 41 35.24 24.29 -23.61
N GLU A 42 35.45 23.00 -23.70
CA GLU A 42 34.47 22.06 -24.24
C GLU A 42 33.20 22.13 -23.36
N VAL A 43 32.16 22.71 -23.87
CA VAL A 43 30.81 22.72 -23.24
C VAL A 43 30.29 21.29 -23.26
N VAL A 44 30.52 20.55 -22.17
CA VAL A 44 29.83 19.30 -21.91
C VAL A 44 28.35 19.65 -21.71
N LYS A 45 27.57 19.38 -22.76
CA LYS A 45 26.15 19.44 -22.73
C LYS A 45 25.66 18.37 -21.76
N GLU A 46 25.31 18.77 -20.55
CA GLU A 46 24.58 17.93 -19.62
C GLU A 46 23.24 17.57 -20.29
N GLU A 47 23.15 16.36 -20.80
CA GLU A 47 21.88 15.78 -21.22
C GLU A 47 21.00 15.66 -19.97
N SER A 48 20.03 16.56 -19.87
CA SER A 48 18.93 16.46 -18.93
C SER A 48 18.24 15.11 -19.16
N LYS A 49 18.56 14.12 -18.34
CA LYS A 49 17.76 12.90 -18.23
C LYS A 49 16.39 13.32 -17.71
N THR A 50 15.43 13.42 -18.60
CA THR A 50 14.02 13.44 -18.25
C THR A 50 13.77 12.22 -17.37
N PRO A 51 13.16 12.35 -16.16
CA PRO A 51 12.75 11.19 -15.39
C PRO A 51 11.82 10.37 -16.28
N ILE A 52 12.14 9.12 -16.51
CA ILE A 52 11.20 8.16 -17.09
C ILE A 52 10.17 7.97 -15.98
N GLU A 53 8.98 8.56 -16.12
CA GLU A 53 7.85 8.21 -15.30
C GLU A 53 7.58 6.72 -15.58
N GLU A 54 7.96 5.85 -14.65
CA GLU A 54 7.61 4.43 -14.73
C GLU A 54 6.09 4.33 -14.74
N LYS A 55 5.55 3.93 -15.89
CA LYS A 55 4.12 3.72 -16.05
C LYS A 55 3.73 2.54 -15.16
N ILE A 56 2.96 2.82 -14.10
CA ILE A 56 2.41 1.79 -13.23
C ILE A 56 1.53 0.85 -14.06
N GLU A 57 1.86 -0.42 -14.07
CA GLU A 57 1.07 -1.46 -14.73
C GLU A 57 0.23 -2.20 -13.68
N LEU A 58 -1.07 -1.94 -13.67
CA LEU A 58 -1.99 -2.51 -12.67
C LEU A 58 -2.02 -4.05 -12.64
N LYS A 59 -1.66 -4.71 -13.74
CA LYS A 59 -1.53 -6.18 -13.76
C LYS A 59 -0.45 -6.71 -12.81
N ASN A 60 0.55 -5.89 -12.47
CA ASN A 60 1.61 -6.24 -11.54
C ASN A 60 1.11 -6.40 -10.09
N PHE A 61 -0.13 -5.98 -9.79
CA PHE A 61 -0.76 -6.25 -8.50
C PHE A 61 -1.40 -7.63 -8.39
N PHE A 62 -0.93 -8.58 -9.20
CA PHE A 62 -1.28 -10.00 -9.09
C PHE A 62 -0.04 -10.86 -9.30
N MET A 63 0.01 -11.98 -8.60
CA MET A 63 1.06 -12.98 -8.78
C MET A 63 0.95 -13.64 -10.16
N ARG A 64 2.03 -14.31 -10.58
CA ARG A 64 2.06 -15.10 -11.82
C ARG A 64 0.98 -16.18 -11.84
N ASP A 65 0.63 -16.64 -13.04
CA ASP A 65 -0.28 -17.75 -13.22
C ASP A 65 0.21 -19.03 -12.50
N GLY A 66 -0.71 -19.69 -11.81
CA GLY A 66 -0.44 -20.90 -11.03
C GLY A 66 0.26 -20.67 -9.69
N ALA A 67 0.59 -19.43 -9.32
CA ALA A 67 1.15 -19.17 -7.99
C ALA A 67 0.16 -19.56 -6.88
N VAL A 68 0.70 -20.16 -5.81
CA VAL A 68 -0.03 -20.47 -4.58
C VAL A 68 0.63 -19.75 -3.44
N ALA A 69 -0.14 -18.94 -2.72
CA ALA A 69 0.31 -18.19 -1.56
C ALA A 69 -0.43 -18.67 -0.30
N SER A 70 0.29 -18.79 0.83
CA SER A 70 -0.32 -19.07 2.13
C SER A 70 -0.28 -17.81 3.00
N TYR A 71 -1.36 -17.60 3.74
CA TYR A 71 -1.52 -16.46 4.63
C TYR A 71 -1.72 -16.93 6.07
N LEU A 72 -0.87 -16.43 6.96
CA LEU A 72 -0.98 -16.65 8.40
C LEU A 72 -2.09 -15.76 8.96
N GLY A 73 -3.09 -16.38 9.57
CA GLY A 73 -4.23 -15.69 10.19
C GLY A 73 -4.06 -15.57 11.70
N GLU A 74 -4.48 -14.42 12.24
CA GLU A 74 -4.55 -14.17 13.68
C GLU A 74 -5.91 -13.55 14.03
N GLY A 75 -6.38 -13.80 15.26
CA GLY A 75 -7.61 -13.21 15.80
C GLY A 75 -8.90 -13.93 15.41
N ASN A 76 -8.88 -14.82 14.42
CA ASN A 76 -10.04 -15.62 13.99
C ASN A 76 -9.58 -16.95 13.39
N GLU A 77 -10.32 -18.03 13.61
CA GLU A 77 -10.00 -19.38 13.10
C GLU A 77 -10.04 -19.49 11.58
N TYR A 78 -10.75 -18.59 10.91
CA TYR A 78 -10.86 -18.54 9.43
C TYR A 78 -9.95 -17.47 8.79
N ALA A 79 -9.09 -16.83 9.57
CA ALA A 79 -8.20 -15.79 9.06
C ALA A 79 -7.02 -16.36 8.25
N SER A 80 -6.60 -17.61 8.50
CA SER A 80 -5.62 -18.30 7.67
C SER A 80 -6.29 -18.82 6.40
N TYR A 81 -5.62 -18.67 5.25
CA TYR A 81 -6.10 -19.21 3.98
C TYR A 81 -4.96 -19.43 2.99
N GLN A 82 -5.25 -20.19 1.95
CA GLN A 82 -4.41 -20.30 0.76
C GLN A 82 -5.08 -19.57 -0.40
N ALA A 83 -4.29 -18.84 -1.20
CA ALA A 83 -4.74 -18.19 -2.41
C ALA A 83 -4.03 -18.77 -3.62
N ARG A 84 -4.79 -19.16 -4.66
CA ARG A 84 -4.26 -19.61 -5.94
C ARG A 84 -4.62 -18.63 -7.03
N THR A 85 -3.64 -18.20 -7.81
CA THR A 85 -3.81 -17.29 -8.95
C THR A 85 -4.04 -18.08 -10.23
N GLN A 86 -5.04 -17.69 -11.02
CA GLN A 86 -5.31 -18.21 -12.36
C GLN A 86 -5.56 -17.06 -13.33
N TRP A 87 -4.65 -16.86 -14.29
CA TRP A 87 -4.85 -15.93 -15.39
C TRP A 87 -5.67 -16.58 -16.49
N HIS A 88 -6.66 -15.85 -17.02
CA HIS A 88 -7.49 -16.30 -18.15
C HIS A 88 -6.99 -15.70 -19.46
N ASN A 89 -6.46 -14.48 -19.41
CA ASN A 89 -5.84 -13.74 -20.52
C ASN A 89 -4.99 -12.61 -19.93
N ASP A 90 -4.52 -11.65 -20.75
CA ASP A 90 -3.58 -10.58 -20.34
C ASP A 90 -4.20 -9.55 -19.38
N ASP A 91 -5.54 -9.49 -19.29
CA ASP A 91 -6.28 -8.49 -18.52
C ASP A 91 -7.29 -9.06 -17.54
N THR A 92 -7.36 -10.39 -17.39
CA THR A 92 -8.35 -11.03 -16.51
C THR A 92 -7.74 -12.15 -15.70
N VAL A 93 -7.87 -12.06 -14.37
CA VAL A 93 -7.29 -12.98 -13.40
C VAL A 93 -8.32 -13.39 -12.35
N SER A 94 -8.28 -14.65 -11.93
CA SER A 94 -9.04 -15.18 -10.79
C SER A 94 -8.13 -15.54 -9.63
N ILE A 95 -8.57 -15.21 -8.42
CA ILE A 95 -7.98 -15.66 -7.17
C ILE A 95 -8.96 -16.57 -6.47
N TYR A 96 -8.49 -17.76 -6.08
CA TYR A 96 -9.24 -18.72 -5.27
C TYR A 96 -8.69 -18.67 -3.86
N GLU A 97 -9.47 -18.23 -2.90
CA GLU A 97 -9.12 -18.19 -1.48
C GLU A 97 -9.79 -19.34 -0.76
N ASP A 98 -9.01 -20.27 -0.19
CA ASP A 98 -9.47 -21.43 0.58
C ASP A 98 -9.02 -21.29 2.02
N ASN A 99 -9.96 -21.14 2.95
CA ASN A 99 -9.70 -21.01 4.40
C ASN A 99 -9.97 -22.31 5.18
N GLY A 100 -10.10 -23.44 4.48
CA GLY A 100 -10.40 -24.75 5.07
C GLY A 100 -11.91 -24.96 5.38
N GLY A 101 -12.70 -23.92 5.44
CA GLY A 101 -14.16 -23.97 5.61
C GLY A 101 -14.90 -23.75 4.30
N THR A 102 -14.38 -22.89 3.45
CA THR A 102 -14.96 -22.59 2.13
C THR A 102 -13.87 -22.08 1.17
N THR A 103 -14.13 -22.25 -0.12
CA THR A 103 -13.35 -21.60 -1.17
C THR A 103 -14.17 -20.48 -1.78
N VAL A 104 -13.57 -19.27 -1.86
CA VAL A 104 -14.15 -18.11 -2.53
C VAL A 104 -13.36 -17.83 -3.79
N ILE A 105 -14.03 -17.77 -4.96
CA ILE A 105 -13.43 -17.25 -6.19
C ILE A 105 -13.73 -15.77 -6.33
N ARG A 106 -12.69 -14.98 -6.66
CA ARG A 106 -12.80 -13.59 -7.10
C ARG A 106 -12.12 -13.45 -8.45
N THR A 107 -12.84 -12.90 -9.44
CA THR A 107 -12.29 -12.64 -10.76
C THR A 107 -12.23 -11.13 -10.99
N TYR A 108 -11.08 -10.67 -11.45
CA TYR A 108 -10.77 -9.27 -11.67
C TYR A 108 -10.51 -9.00 -13.14
N ARG A 109 -10.99 -7.85 -13.62
CA ARG A 109 -10.67 -7.28 -14.93
C ARG A 109 -9.75 -6.09 -14.72
N ILE A 110 -8.65 -6.04 -15.47
CA ILE A 110 -7.66 -4.98 -15.43
C ILE A 110 -7.89 -4.08 -16.63
N THR A 111 -8.01 -2.79 -16.39
CA THR A 111 -8.14 -1.73 -17.40
C THR A 111 -6.93 -0.82 -17.35
N GLU A 112 -6.88 0.22 -18.20
CA GLU A 112 -5.82 1.22 -18.12
C GLU A 112 -5.84 2.04 -16.82
N GLY A 113 -7.00 2.14 -16.15
CA GLY A 113 -7.19 3.01 -14.98
C GLY A 113 -7.67 2.32 -13.72
N SER A 114 -8.08 1.04 -13.78
CA SER A 114 -8.61 0.33 -12.63
C SER A 114 -8.42 -1.18 -12.71
N ILE A 115 -8.51 -1.81 -11.56
CA ILE A 115 -8.75 -3.25 -11.38
C ILE A 115 -10.17 -3.38 -10.83
N ASP A 116 -11.02 -4.04 -11.59
CA ASP A 116 -12.43 -4.18 -11.25
C ASP A 116 -12.77 -5.63 -10.89
N LEU A 117 -13.42 -5.86 -9.76
CA LEU A 117 -14.02 -7.13 -9.40
C LEU A 117 -15.23 -7.38 -10.31
N ILE A 118 -15.23 -8.48 -11.07
CA ILE A 118 -16.30 -8.82 -12.01
C ILE A 118 -17.04 -10.12 -11.65
N LYS A 119 -16.49 -10.91 -10.71
CA LYS A 119 -17.15 -12.09 -10.15
C LYS A 119 -16.66 -12.30 -8.73
N GLU A 120 -17.59 -12.61 -7.84
CA GLU A 120 -17.32 -13.13 -6.50
C GLU A 120 -18.34 -14.21 -6.19
N GLN A 121 -17.86 -15.38 -5.72
CA GLN A 121 -18.71 -16.50 -5.37
C GLN A 121 -18.05 -17.32 -4.28
N GLY A 122 -18.74 -17.49 -3.15
CA GLY A 122 -18.37 -18.44 -2.11
C GLY A 122 -18.78 -19.88 -2.46
N GLU A 123 -18.27 -20.85 -1.70
CA GLU A 123 -18.51 -22.28 -1.89
C GLU A 123 -18.20 -22.74 -3.31
N PHE A 124 -17.12 -22.20 -3.90
CA PHE A 124 -16.71 -22.46 -5.26
C PHE A 124 -15.57 -23.48 -5.30
N TYR A 125 -15.89 -24.74 -5.52
CA TYR A 125 -14.94 -25.86 -5.50
C TYR A 125 -14.58 -26.39 -6.89
N GLU A 126 -15.05 -25.74 -7.93
CA GLU A 126 -14.84 -26.11 -9.32
C GLU A 126 -13.68 -25.33 -9.95
N GLN A 127 -13.24 -25.73 -11.13
CA GLN A 127 -12.33 -24.91 -11.93
C GLN A 127 -13.12 -23.96 -12.82
N PHE A 128 -12.82 -22.68 -12.76
CA PHE A 128 -13.43 -21.66 -13.60
C PHE A 128 -12.67 -21.57 -14.93
N ASN A 129 -13.31 -22.00 -16.01
CA ASN A 129 -12.75 -22.00 -17.36
C ASN A 129 -13.69 -21.26 -18.34
N PRO A 130 -13.86 -19.93 -18.16
CA PRO A 130 -14.73 -19.14 -19.02
C PRO A 130 -14.10 -18.92 -20.39
N THR A 131 -14.95 -18.69 -21.40
CA THR A 131 -14.49 -18.10 -22.66
C THR A 131 -14.24 -16.60 -22.50
N ASN A 132 -13.50 -15.99 -23.43
CA ASN A 132 -13.32 -14.53 -23.43
C ASN A 132 -14.65 -13.76 -23.54
N ASP A 133 -15.64 -14.32 -24.23
CA ASP A 133 -16.95 -13.67 -24.35
C ASP A 133 -17.75 -13.78 -23.06
N ASP A 134 -17.63 -14.90 -22.33
CA ASP A 134 -18.20 -15.01 -20.97
C ASP A 134 -17.60 -13.95 -20.05
N LEU A 135 -16.26 -13.82 -20.03
CA LEU A 135 -15.55 -12.81 -19.21
C LEU A 135 -15.98 -11.38 -19.54
N LYS A 136 -16.11 -11.04 -20.84
CA LYS A 136 -16.55 -9.70 -21.27
C LYS A 136 -17.99 -9.39 -20.85
N SER A 137 -18.85 -10.42 -20.71
CA SER A 137 -20.25 -10.25 -20.33
C SER A 137 -20.47 -10.00 -18.84
N LEU A 138 -19.48 -10.31 -17.99
CA LEU A 138 -19.58 -10.10 -16.56
C LEU A 138 -19.61 -8.62 -16.21
N PRO A 139 -20.56 -8.16 -15.37
CA PRO A 139 -20.62 -6.78 -14.93
C PRO A 139 -19.50 -6.47 -13.93
N THR A 140 -19.10 -5.20 -13.84
CA THR A 140 -18.30 -4.72 -12.72
C THR A 140 -19.16 -4.73 -11.45
N LEU A 141 -18.67 -5.39 -10.40
CA LEU A 141 -19.31 -5.47 -9.09
C LEU A 141 -18.79 -4.37 -8.15
N SER A 142 -17.48 -4.14 -8.16
CA SER A 142 -16.80 -3.09 -7.40
C SER A 142 -15.40 -2.84 -7.98
N THR A 143 -14.77 -1.74 -7.57
CA THR A 143 -13.38 -1.42 -7.90
C THR A 143 -12.46 -1.94 -6.80
N PHE A 144 -11.43 -2.71 -7.18
CA PHE A 144 -10.42 -3.24 -6.26
C PHE A 144 -9.26 -2.26 -6.06
N LEU A 145 -8.80 -1.62 -7.15
CA LEU A 145 -7.73 -0.62 -7.15
C LEU A 145 -7.95 0.36 -8.31
N LYS A 146 -7.63 1.64 -8.11
CA LYS A 146 -7.84 2.69 -9.11
C LYS A 146 -6.69 3.69 -9.16
N LEU A 147 -6.30 4.11 -10.38
CA LEU A 147 -5.34 5.19 -10.58
C LEU A 147 -5.97 6.58 -10.34
N PRO A 148 -5.18 7.60 -9.97
CA PRO A 148 -3.75 7.51 -9.68
C PRO A 148 -3.49 6.83 -8.32
N LEU A 149 -2.32 6.17 -8.16
CA LEU A 149 -1.91 5.61 -6.87
C LEU A 149 -1.31 6.74 -6.02
N GLU A 150 -2.17 7.59 -5.51
CA GLU A 150 -1.80 8.75 -4.69
C GLU A 150 -2.60 8.74 -3.39
N LYS A 151 -1.95 9.18 -2.30
CA LYS A 151 -2.65 9.31 -1.02
C LYS A 151 -3.86 10.24 -1.14
N GLY A 152 -5.03 9.74 -0.72
CA GLY A 152 -6.30 10.44 -0.79
C GLY A 152 -7.15 10.05 -2.01
N THR A 153 -6.64 9.24 -2.95
CA THR A 153 -7.47 8.66 -4.02
C THR A 153 -8.57 7.79 -3.41
N THR A 154 -9.81 8.00 -3.84
CA THR A 154 -10.98 7.27 -3.36
C THR A 154 -11.69 6.55 -4.49
N PHE A 155 -12.24 5.37 -4.19
CA PHE A 155 -13.08 4.59 -5.09
C PHE A 155 -13.98 3.68 -4.25
N ASP A 156 -15.24 3.59 -4.63
CA ASP A 156 -16.28 2.94 -3.83
C ASP A 156 -16.20 3.44 -2.36
N GLU A 157 -15.96 2.57 -1.40
CA GLU A 157 -15.81 2.93 0.02
C GLU A 157 -14.34 2.98 0.47
N TRP A 158 -13.38 2.71 -0.43
CA TRP A 158 -11.96 2.66 -0.13
C TRP A 158 -11.29 4.01 -0.31
N THR A 159 -10.32 4.29 0.56
CA THR A 159 -9.40 5.42 0.46
C THR A 159 -7.97 4.89 0.46
N LEU A 160 -7.14 5.37 -0.45
CA LEU A 160 -5.71 5.11 -0.47
C LEU A 160 -5.05 6.01 0.58
N VAL A 161 -4.63 5.42 1.70
CA VAL A 161 -4.12 6.17 2.87
C VAL A 161 -2.59 6.26 2.91
N ASN A 162 -1.88 5.34 2.24
CA ASN A 162 -0.43 5.36 2.09
C ASN A 162 -0.01 4.72 0.76
N VAL A 163 1.13 5.14 0.18
CA VAL A 163 1.68 4.63 -1.09
C VAL A 163 3.15 4.21 -0.99
N ASP A 164 3.76 4.38 0.17
CA ASP A 164 5.18 4.10 0.41
C ASP A 164 5.37 3.66 1.86
N GLN A 165 4.67 2.60 2.25
CA GLN A 165 4.81 2.02 3.58
C GLN A 165 5.78 0.85 3.55
N MET A 166 6.63 0.74 4.58
CA MET A 166 7.37 -0.48 4.86
C MET A 166 6.47 -1.44 5.63
N LEU A 167 6.46 -2.72 5.26
CA LEU A 167 5.67 -3.78 5.90
C LEU A 167 6.52 -5.03 6.08
N GLU A 168 6.65 -5.48 7.33
CA GLU A 168 7.24 -6.77 7.66
C GLU A 168 6.16 -7.86 7.64
N THR A 169 6.43 -8.97 6.94
CA THR A 169 5.59 -10.17 6.89
C THR A 169 6.44 -11.39 7.20
N PRO A 170 5.83 -12.56 7.53
CA PRO A 170 6.57 -13.82 7.66
C PRO A 170 7.33 -14.22 6.38
N PHE A 171 6.84 -13.81 5.20
CA PHE A 171 7.50 -14.08 3.93
C PHE A 171 8.75 -13.22 3.73
N GLU A 172 8.61 -11.90 3.81
CA GLU A 172 9.71 -10.93 3.67
C GLU A 172 9.28 -9.52 4.14
N THR A 173 10.22 -8.58 4.14
CA THR A 173 9.93 -7.15 4.35
C THR A 173 9.73 -6.47 3.00
N PHE A 174 8.59 -5.83 2.84
CA PHE A 174 8.21 -5.09 1.65
C PHE A 174 8.38 -3.58 1.84
N ASP A 175 8.91 -2.92 0.82
CA ASP A 175 8.91 -1.46 0.66
C ASP A 175 7.86 -1.04 -0.37
N GLY A 176 7.47 0.24 -0.39
CA GLY A 176 6.53 0.76 -1.38
C GLY A 176 5.12 0.19 -1.27
N VAL A 177 4.72 -0.25 -0.08
CA VAL A 177 3.40 -0.86 0.14
C VAL A 177 2.31 0.19 0.03
N ILE A 178 1.30 -0.11 -0.79
CA ILE A 178 0.08 0.67 -0.92
C ILE A 178 -0.92 0.20 0.13
N VAL A 179 -1.49 1.15 0.89
CA VAL A 179 -2.48 0.85 1.92
C VAL A 179 -3.82 1.47 1.57
N LEU A 180 -4.81 0.60 1.42
CA LEU A 180 -6.21 0.96 1.29
C LEU A 180 -6.91 0.81 2.63
N GLU A 181 -7.77 1.76 2.97
CA GLU A 181 -8.59 1.74 4.18
C GLU A 181 -10.04 2.05 3.86
N LYS A 182 -10.97 1.35 4.50
CA LYS A 182 -12.38 1.73 4.57
C LYS A 182 -12.90 1.57 5.98
N THR A 183 -13.86 2.41 6.34
CA THR A 183 -14.59 2.34 7.61
C THR A 183 -16.06 2.12 7.31
N ASP A 184 -16.68 1.13 7.93
CA ASP A 184 -18.10 0.86 7.79
C ASP A 184 -18.96 1.68 8.77
N ASP A 185 -20.29 1.57 8.65
CA ASP A 185 -21.27 2.29 9.48
C ASP A 185 -21.17 1.93 10.98
N SER A 186 -20.57 0.79 11.33
CA SER A 186 -20.32 0.39 12.71
C SER A 186 -19.04 0.99 13.30
N GLY A 187 -18.24 1.63 12.46
CA GLY A 187 -16.90 2.14 12.81
C GLY A 187 -15.82 1.08 12.74
N ALA A 188 -16.09 -0.11 12.21
CA ALA A 188 -15.05 -1.10 11.96
C ALA A 188 -14.19 -0.68 10.76
N ILE A 189 -12.88 -0.85 10.91
CA ILE A 189 -11.88 -0.46 9.91
C ILE A 189 -11.38 -1.71 9.20
N GLN A 190 -11.37 -1.67 7.88
CA GLN A 190 -10.72 -2.68 7.04
C GLN A 190 -9.53 -2.06 6.33
N ARG A 191 -8.39 -2.77 6.30
CA ARG A 191 -7.20 -2.38 5.54
C ARG A 191 -6.76 -3.49 4.62
N LYS A 192 -6.24 -3.09 3.46
CA LYS A 192 -5.54 -3.95 2.51
C LYS A 192 -4.17 -3.35 2.23
N TYR A 193 -3.17 -4.21 2.21
CA TYR A 193 -1.78 -3.86 1.93
C TYR A 193 -1.39 -4.52 0.62
N LEU A 194 -1.13 -3.71 -0.39
CA LEU A 194 -0.86 -4.16 -1.75
C LEU A 194 0.59 -3.89 -2.14
N VAL A 195 1.21 -4.84 -2.83
CA VAL A 195 2.58 -4.77 -3.32
C VAL A 195 2.63 -5.21 -4.78
N GLU A 196 3.38 -4.51 -5.62
CA GLU A 196 3.66 -4.97 -6.98
C GLU A 196 4.37 -6.34 -6.97
N GLY A 197 3.97 -7.23 -7.87
CA GLY A 197 4.45 -8.59 -7.97
C GLY A 197 3.71 -9.60 -7.08
N PHE A 198 3.03 -9.14 -6.02
CA PHE A 198 2.39 -10.00 -5.02
C PHE A 198 0.88 -9.76 -4.90
N GLY A 199 0.40 -8.53 -5.14
CA GLY A 199 -0.98 -8.13 -4.87
C GLY A 199 -1.21 -7.87 -3.39
N GLU A 200 -2.29 -8.41 -2.81
CA GLU A 200 -2.60 -8.24 -1.40
C GLU A 200 -1.69 -9.14 -0.54
N VAL A 201 -0.78 -8.52 0.22
CA VAL A 201 0.18 -9.22 1.11
C VAL A 201 -0.28 -9.23 2.56
N LYS A 202 -1.23 -8.37 2.93
CA LYS A 202 -1.86 -8.35 4.25
C LYS A 202 -3.25 -7.75 4.17
N ARG A 203 -4.16 -8.26 5.00
CA ARG A 203 -5.44 -7.62 5.30
C ARG A 203 -5.63 -7.53 6.81
N GLU A 204 -6.37 -6.51 7.24
CA GLU A 204 -6.75 -6.28 8.63
C GLU A 204 -8.22 -5.93 8.73
N PHE A 205 -8.84 -6.43 9.78
CA PHE A 205 -10.14 -6.00 10.26
C PHE A 205 -10.00 -5.58 11.72
N LEU A 206 -10.34 -4.33 12.02
CA LEU A 206 -10.25 -3.76 13.36
C LEU A 206 -11.65 -3.30 13.79
N MET A 207 -12.08 -3.74 14.95
CA MET A 207 -13.32 -3.33 15.57
C MET A 207 -13.09 -2.95 17.02
N LYS A 208 -13.74 -1.86 17.48
CA LYS A 208 -13.74 -1.43 18.88
C LYS A 208 -15.13 -1.61 19.46
N GLU A 209 -15.23 -2.41 20.50
CA GLU A 209 -16.45 -2.63 21.23
C GLU A 209 -16.19 -2.52 22.74
N ASN A 210 -16.91 -1.62 23.46
CA ASN A 210 -16.84 -1.46 24.92
C ASN A 210 -15.40 -1.33 25.46
N ASP A 211 -14.56 -0.47 24.83
CA ASP A 211 -13.15 -0.28 25.15
C ASP A 211 -12.22 -1.49 24.88
N ALA A 212 -12.74 -2.59 24.35
CA ALA A 212 -11.95 -3.69 23.81
C ALA A 212 -11.69 -3.51 22.32
N GLU A 213 -10.47 -3.79 21.89
CA GLU A 213 -10.08 -3.82 20.48
C GLU A 213 -10.00 -5.27 20.01
N PHE A 214 -10.73 -5.56 18.93
CA PHE A 214 -10.71 -6.85 18.26
C PHE A 214 -10.03 -6.68 16.91
N ILE A 215 -8.95 -7.43 16.68
CA ILE A 215 -8.17 -7.35 15.45
C ILE A 215 -8.09 -8.75 14.82
N VAL A 216 -8.41 -8.83 13.54
CA VAL A 216 -8.18 -10.01 12.71
C VAL A 216 -7.21 -9.64 11.61
N THR A 217 -6.19 -10.44 11.42
CA THR A 217 -5.21 -10.24 10.34
C THR A 217 -5.02 -11.51 9.53
N SER A 218 -4.68 -11.33 8.27
CA SER A 218 -4.15 -12.37 7.39
C SER A 218 -2.93 -11.80 6.70
N THR A 219 -1.76 -12.41 6.90
CA THR A 219 -0.47 -11.87 6.44
C THR A 219 0.26 -12.91 5.60
N LEU A 220 0.84 -12.52 4.47
CA LEU A 220 1.58 -13.40 3.55
C LEU A 220 2.71 -14.13 4.28
N GLU A 221 2.72 -15.46 4.20
CA GLU A 221 3.67 -16.35 4.87
C GLU A 221 4.55 -17.10 3.87
N THR A 222 3.98 -17.63 2.79
CA THR A 222 4.74 -18.35 1.75
C THR A 222 4.18 -18.10 0.35
N VAL A 223 5.03 -18.25 -0.68
CA VAL A 223 4.66 -18.23 -2.11
C VAL A 223 5.38 -19.37 -2.83
N GLU A 224 4.64 -20.17 -3.63
CA GLU A 224 5.11 -21.27 -4.46
C GLU A 224 4.90 -21.00 -5.96
#